data_15132c49cdb701a452107ef0bc8912fb
#
_entry.id   15132c49cdb701a452107ef0bc8912fb
#
_cell.length_a   1.000
_cell.length_b   1.000
_cell.length_c   1.000
_cell.angle_alpha   90.00
_cell.angle_beta   90.00
_cell.angle_gamma   90.00
#
_symmetry.space_group_name_H-M   'P 1'
#
loop_
_entity.id
_entity.type
_entity.pdbx_description
1 polymer ?
#
loop_
_entity_poly.entity_id
_entity_poly.type
_entity_poly.pdbx_seq_one_letter_code
_entity_poly.pdbx_strand_id
1 'polypeptide(L)'
;CLIETGGDKQLAADLINQVRYRAFVTTSLTDSYAKYRKFNLKESDRVTEDTFNAKYKVKASDDLRAAVRHERRIELAGEGLRFYDLIRWGTFVSTMQKFGKTDEGKYSGAGTLVTDKTYPYPIPQSEIDYVGGALTQNDNY
;
A
#
# COMPACT_ATOMS: atom_id res chain seq x y z
N CYS A 1 8.72 5.80 -8.94
CA CYS A 1 9.97 6.16 -9.58
C CYS A 1 10.38 7.60 -9.34
N LEU A 2 9.64 8.61 -9.80
CA LEU A 2 10.00 10.03 -9.64
C LEU A 2 10.43 10.42 -8.22
N ILE A 3 9.71 9.94 -7.21
CA ILE A 3 9.99 10.26 -5.80
C ILE A 3 11.30 9.63 -5.32
N GLU A 4 11.56 8.39 -5.70
CA GLU A 4 12.76 7.64 -5.27
C GLU A 4 14.03 8.10 -5.99
N THR A 5 13.91 8.62 -7.21
CA THR A 5 15.03 9.11 -8.02
C THR A 5 15.31 10.60 -7.84
N GLY A 6 14.59 11.29 -6.94
CA GLY A 6 14.73 12.73 -6.73
C GLY A 6 14.21 13.58 -7.89
N GLY A 7 13.29 13.02 -8.70
CA GLY A 7 12.70 13.71 -9.84
C GLY A 7 11.70 14.81 -9.46
N ASP A 8 10.95 15.28 -10.45
CA ASP A 8 10.01 16.39 -10.31
C ASP A 8 8.90 16.08 -9.30
N LYS A 9 8.94 16.78 -8.17
CA LYS A 9 7.96 16.62 -7.08
C LYS A 9 6.58 17.14 -7.46
N GLN A 10 6.50 18.19 -8.29
CA GLN A 10 5.23 18.72 -8.74
C GLN A 10 4.53 17.70 -9.65
N LEU A 11 5.25 17.15 -10.61
CA LEU A 11 4.72 16.10 -11.48
C LEU A 11 4.28 14.87 -10.66
N ALA A 12 5.06 14.47 -9.65
CA ALA A 12 4.69 13.36 -8.78
C ALA A 12 3.39 13.64 -8.01
N ALA A 13 3.23 14.85 -7.45
CA ALA A 13 1.99 15.26 -6.77
C ALA A 13 0.80 15.28 -7.74
N ASP A 14 0.99 15.80 -8.95
CA ASP A 14 -0.06 15.89 -9.98
C ASP A 14 -0.55 14.50 -10.42
N LEU A 15 0.35 13.54 -10.58
CA LEU A 15 -0.01 12.15 -10.90
C LEU A 15 -0.81 11.49 -9.77
N ILE A 16 -0.44 11.71 -8.50
CA ILE A 16 -1.22 11.23 -7.35
C ILE A 16 -2.62 11.87 -7.36
N ASN A 17 -2.67 13.17 -7.61
CA ASN A 17 -3.92 13.92 -7.64
C ASN A 17 -4.85 13.49 -8.78
N GLN A 18 -4.34 13.05 -9.92
CA GLN A 18 -5.16 12.50 -11.00
C GLN A 18 -5.90 11.23 -10.55
N VAL A 19 -5.21 10.32 -9.83
CA VAL A 19 -5.83 9.11 -9.30
C VAL A 19 -6.90 9.46 -8.27
N ARG A 20 -6.57 10.34 -7.32
CA ARG A 20 -7.52 10.80 -6.29
C ARG A 20 -8.72 11.53 -6.86
N TYR A 21 -8.49 12.43 -7.82
CA TYR A 21 -9.58 13.19 -8.45
C TYR A 21 -10.58 12.25 -9.13
N ARG A 22 -10.09 11.26 -9.86
CA ARG A 22 -10.94 10.22 -10.44
C ARG A 22 -11.79 9.53 -9.38
N ALA A 23 -11.18 9.12 -8.27
CA ALA A 23 -11.87 8.37 -7.22
C ALA A 23 -12.88 9.22 -6.43
N PHE A 24 -12.54 10.48 -6.13
CA PHE A 24 -13.35 11.34 -5.26
C PHE A 24 -14.38 12.18 -6.01
N VAL A 25 -14.04 12.69 -7.17
CA VAL A 25 -14.84 13.72 -7.86
C VAL A 25 -15.57 13.14 -9.08
N THR A 26 -14.87 12.36 -9.91
CA THR A 26 -15.46 11.85 -11.17
C THR A 26 -16.31 10.61 -10.99
N THR A 27 -16.17 9.89 -9.88
CA THR A 27 -17.07 8.79 -9.57
C THR A 27 -18.42 9.38 -9.17
N SER A 28 -19.26 9.61 -10.14
CA SER A 28 -20.60 10.15 -9.93
C SER A 28 -21.43 9.13 -9.15
N LEU A 29 -21.87 9.52 -7.96
CA LEU A 29 -22.84 8.75 -7.16
C LEU A 29 -24.20 8.62 -7.85
N THR A 30 -24.44 9.39 -8.90
CA THR A 30 -25.63 9.29 -9.77
C THR A 30 -25.51 8.17 -10.78
N ASP A 31 -24.33 7.55 -10.90
CA ASP A 31 -24.14 6.43 -11.79
C ASP A 31 -24.99 5.24 -11.32
N SER A 32 -25.61 4.56 -12.27
CA SER A 32 -26.44 3.37 -12.03
C SER A 32 -25.78 2.33 -11.13
N TYR A 33 -24.45 2.30 -11.10
CA TYR A 33 -23.66 1.40 -10.28
C TYR A 33 -23.77 1.67 -8.77
N ALA A 34 -23.81 2.92 -8.34
CA ALA A 34 -24.01 3.30 -6.94
C ALA A 34 -25.43 2.93 -6.48
N LYS A 35 -26.40 3.04 -7.37
CA LYS A 35 -27.80 2.66 -7.15
C LYS A 35 -27.96 1.14 -6.93
N TYR A 36 -27.15 0.30 -7.60
CA TYR A 36 -27.20 -1.15 -7.43
C TYR A 36 -26.52 -1.64 -6.13
N ARG A 37 -25.57 -0.91 -5.58
CA ARG A 37 -24.85 -1.33 -4.37
C ARG A 37 -25.54 -0.98 -3.05
N LYS A 38 -26.73 -0.41 -3.06
CA LYS A 38 -27.49 -0.02 -1.84
C LYS A 38 -26.72 0.85 -0.84
N PHE A 39 -25.75 1.62 -1.29
CA PHE A 39 -25.13 2.62 -0.45
C PHE A 39 -26.10 3.80 -0.37
N ASN A 40 -26.63 4.09 0.82
CA ASN A 40 -27.46 5.26 1.08
C ASN A 40 -26.59 6.54 1.10
N LEU A 41 -25.82 6.77 0.03
CA LEU A 41 -25.04 7.98 -0.12
C LEU A 41 -25.96 9.15 -0.45
N LYS A 42 -25.88 10.20 0.35
CA LYS A 42 -26.62 11.43 0.14
C LYS A 42 -25.84 12.33 -0.82
N GLU A 43 -26.54 13.23 -1.52
CA GLU A 43 -25.88 14.26 -2.34
C GLU A 43 -24.92 15.11 -1.50
N SER A 44 -25.20 15.30 -0.20
CA SER A 44 -24.30 15.95 0.76
C SER A 44 -22.94 15.24 0.94
N ASP A 45 -22.85 13.96 0.61
CA ASP A 45 -21.64 13.15 0.78
C ASP A 45 -20.73 13.27 -0.45
N ARG A 46 -21.18 13.97 -1.47
CA ARG A 46 -20.45 14.19 -2.70
C ARG A 46 -19.25 15.10 -2.48
N VAL A 47 -18.07 14.67 -2.92
CA VAL A 47 -16.87 15.52 -2.91
C VAL A 47 -16.91 16.45 -4.11
N THR A 48 -17.06 17.75 -3.86
CA THR A 48 -16.92 18.78 -4.89
C THR A 48 -15.46 19.04 -5.22
N GLU A 49 -15.21 19.69 -6.36
CA GLU A 49 -13.83 20.11 -6.74
C GLU A 49 -13.19 21.01 -5.68
N ASP A 50 -13.95 21.94 -5.11
CA ASP A 50 -13.47 22.82 -4.04
C ASP A 50 -13.08 22.02 -2.80
N THR A 51 -13.92 21.07 -2.40
CA THR A 51 -13.62 20.18 -1.27
C THR A 51 -12.40 19.30 -1.56
N PHE A 52 -12.27 18.79 -2.78
CA PHE A 52 -11.10 18.04 -3.20
C PHE A 52 -9.82 18.88 -3.08
N ASN A 53 -9.81 20.06 -3.66
CA ASN A 53 -8.67 20.98 -3.63
C ASN A 53 -8.28 21.39 -2.21
N ALA A 54 -9.25 21.58 -1.32
CA ALA A 54 -9.02 21.98 0.07
C ALA A 54 -8.52 20.85 0.97
N LYS A 55 -9.02 19.63 0.80
CA LYS A 55 -8.82 18.54 1.77
C LYS A 55 -7.99 17.36 1.26
N TYR A 56 -8.10 17.03 -0.01
CA TYR A 56 -7.59 15.74 -0.52
C TYR A 56 -6.41 15.89 -1.48
N LYS A 57 -6.22 17.07 -2.03
CA LYS A 57 -5.13 17.35 -2.97
C LYS A 57 -3.77 17.32 -2.27
N VAL A 58 -2.85 16.53 -2.82
CA VAL A 58 -1.45 16.46 -2.38
C VAL A 58 -0.65 17.59 -3.01
N LYS A 59 0.22 18.22 -2.24
CA LYS A 59 1.13 19.30 -2.69
C LYS A 59 2.55 18.75 -2.85
N ALA A 60 3.34 19.37 -3.68
CA ALA A 60 4.75 19.02 -3.88
C ALA A 60 5.61 19.14 -2.60
N SER A 61 5.14 19.94 -1.63
CA SER A 61 5.78 20.11 -0.31
C SER A 61 5.44 19.01 0.69
N ASP A 62 4.44 18.18 0.40
CA ASP A 62 3.99 17.11 1.32
C ASP A 62 4.95 15.91 1.27
N ASP A 63 4.79 14.98 2.21
CA ASP A 63 5.49 13.70 2.14
C ASP A 63 4.90 12.85 1.00
N LEU A 64 5.44 13.06 -0.19
CA LEU A 64 5.00 12.36 -1.39
C LEU A 64 5.22 10.85 -1.32
N ARG A 65 6.24 10.39 -0.56
CA ARG A 65 6.50 8.97 -0.37
C ARG A 65 5.38 8.33 0.46
N ALA A 66 4.98 8.95 1.55
CA ALA A 66 3.84 8.50 2.32
C ALA A 66 2.54 8.58 1.51
N ALA A 67 2.35 9.65 0.76
CA ALA A 67 1.16 9.83 -0.09
C ALA A 67 1.01 8.73 -1.14
N VAL A 68 2.07 8.43 -1.92
CA VAL A 68 2.01 7.38 -2.94
C VAL A 68 1.86 5.98 -2.34
N ARG A 69 2.49 5.71 -1.19
CA ARG A 69 2.33 4.43 -0.50
C ARG A 69 0.91 4.23 0.03
N HIS A 70 0.29 5.30 0.49
CA HIS A 70 -1.11 5.30 0.91
C HIS A 70 -2.04 5.05 -0.28
N GLU A 71 -1.84 5.77 -1.38
CA GLU A 71 -2.63 5.62 -2.59
C GLU A 71 -2.57 4.20 -3.16
N ARG A 72 -1.37 3.64 -3.26
CA ARG A 72 -1.19 2.25 -3.69
C ARG A 72 -1.95 1.26 -2.80
N ARG A 73 -1.97 1.51 -1.49
CA ARG A 73 -2.70 0.64 -0.55
C ARG A 73 -4.20 0.63 -0.82
N ILE A 74 -4.76 1.78 -1.18
CA ILE A 74 -6.20 1.93 -1.42
C ILE A 74 -6.56 1.39 -2.80
N GLU A 75 -5.87 1.83 -3.84
CA GLU A 75 -6.16 1.47 -5.23
C GLU A 75 -6.00 -0.02 -5.49
N LEU A 76 -5.01 -0.66 -4.87
CA LEU A 76 -4.69 -2.07 -5.05
C LEU A 76 -5.23 -2.96 -3.91
N ALA A 77 -6.23 -2.46 -3.18
CA ALA A 77 -6.84 -3.22 -2.10
C ALA A 77 -7.55 -4.47 -2.64
N GLY A 78 -7.23 -5.63 -2.07
CA GLY A 78 -7.79 -6.91 -2.50
C GLY A 78 -7.06 -7.58 -3.68
N GLU A 79 -6.06 -6.94 -4.28
CA GLU A 79 -5.29 -7.50 -5.41
C GLU A 79 -4.08 -8.35 -4.99
N GLY A 80 -3.87 -8.55 -3.68
CA GLY A 80 -2.74 -9.35 -3.16
C GLY A 80 -1.37 -8.68 -3.25
N LEU A 81 -1.28 -7.44 -3.71
CA LEU A 81 -0.03 -6.74 -3.98
C LEU A 81 0.63 -6.13 -2.73
N ARG A 82 -0.10 -6.02 -1.62
CA ARG A 82 0.38 -5.36 -0.40
C ARG A 82 1.63 -5.99 0.19
N PHE A 83 1.71 -7.31 0.18
CA PHE A 83 2.88 -8.04 0.67
C PHE A 83 4.15 -7.62 -0.08
N TYR A 84 4.10 -7.64 -1.40
CA TYR A 84 5.24 -7.28 -2.26
C TYR A 84 5.66 -5.81 -2.09
N ASP A 85 4.70 -4.90 -1.89
CA ASP A 85 4.99 -3.51 -1.59
C ASP A 85 5.75 -3.35 -0.28
N LEU A 86 5.31 -4.03 0.78
CA LEU A 86 5.96 -3.97 2.10
C LEU A 86 7.37 -4.55 2.07
N ILE A 87 7.59 -5.66 1.35
CA ILE A 87 8.91 -6.26 1.14
C ILE A 87 9.83 -5.27 0.41
N ARG A 88 9.38 -4.77 -0.74
CA ARG A 88 10.16 -3.84 -1.57
C ARG A 88 10.54 -2.55 -0.82
N TRP A 89 9.69 -2.11 0.10
CA TRP A 89 9.97 -0.93 0.93
C TRP A 89 10.78 -1.24 2.19
N GLY A 90 11.10 -2.49 2.47
CA GLY A 90 11.80 -2.92 3.68
C GLY A 90 10.97 -2.69 4.96
N THR A 91 9.65 -2.62 4.85
CA THR A 91 8.75 -2.28 5.98
C THR A 91 7.84 -3.42 6.40
N PHE A 92 8.03 -4.62 5.83
CA PHE A 92 7.15 -5.75 6.09
C PHE A 92 7.11 -6.12 7.58
N VAL A 93 8.24 -6.42 8.17
CA VAL A 93 8.33 -6.87 9.58
C VAL A 93 7.75 -5.81 10.52
N SER A 94 8.21 -4.57 10.41
CA SER A 94 7.75 -3.49 11.27
C SER A 94 6.25 -3.19 11.13
N THR A 95 5.71 -3.30 9.92
CA THR A 95 4.29 -3.10 9.66
C THR A 95 3.46 -4.23 10.26
N MET A 96 3.90 -5.48 10.10
CA MET A 96 3.18 -6.64 10.64
C MET A 96 3.23 -6.68 12.16
N GLN A 97 4.38 -6.37 12.76
CA GLN A 97 4.49 -6.25 14.22
C GLN A 97 3.61 -5.13 14.78
N LYS A 98 3.49 -3.99 14.08
CA LYS A 98 2.58 -2.92 14.46
C LYS A 98 1.11 -3.36 14.34
N PHE A 99 0.76 -4.04 13.25
CA PHE A 99 -0.58 -4.61 13.08
C PHE A 99 -0.90 -5.63 14.18
N GLY A 100 0.04 -6.49 14.54
CA GLY A 100 -0.13 -7.47 15.62
C GLY A 100 -0.44 -6.90 17.00
N LYS A 101 -0.25 -5.58 17.18
CA LYS A 101 -0.65 -4.87 18.41
C LYS A 101 -2.10 -4.37 18.36
N THR A 102 -2.75 -4.42 17.21
CA THR A 102 -4.18 -4.13 17.08
C THR A 102 -5.01 -5.34 17.53
N ASP A 103 -6.28 -5.13 17.80
CA ASP A 103 -7.14 -6.24 18.24
C ASP A 103 -7.28 -7.32 17.15
N GLU A 104 -7.45 -6.92 15.88
CA GLU A 104 -7.47 -7.85 14.74
C GLU A 104 -6.15 -8.60 14.59
N GLY A 105 -5.03 -7.92 14.79
CA GLY A 105 -3.69 -8.50 14.70
C GLY A 105 -3.39 -9.52 15.78
N LYS A 106 -3.88 -9.31 17.00
CA LYS A 106 -3.75 -10.29 18.11
C LYS A 106 -4.44 -11.61 17.78
N TYR A 107 -5.63 -11.57 17.20
CA TYR A 107 -6.35 -12.79 16.78
C TYR A 107 -5.65 -13.54 15.67
N SER A 108 -4.98 -12.85 14.76
CA SER A 108 -4.25 -13.49 13.65
C SER A 108 -2.86 -14.02 14.04
N GLY A 109 -2.33 -13.66 15.21
CA GLY A 109 -0.96 -13.96 15.61
C GLY A 109 0.11 -13.23 14.81
N ALA A 110 -0.27 -12.35 13.91
CA ALA A 110 0.63 -11.71 12.95
C ALA A 110 1.81 -10.97 13.60
N GLY A 111 1.61 -10.38 14.77
CA GLY A 111 2.64 -9.60 15.46
C GLY A 111 3.69 -10.43 16.17
N THR A 112 3.36 -11.67 16.53
CA THR A 112 4.24 -12.59 17.27
C THR A 112 5.02 -13.51 16.36
N LEU A 113 4.47 -13.83 15.19
CA LEU A 113 5.04 -14.78 14.24
C LEU A 113 5.97 -14.13 13.22
N VAL A 114 5.82 -12.82 12.98
CA VAL A 114 6.62 -12.12 11.96
C VAL A 114 7.89 -11.55 12.58
N THR A 115 9.02 -12.07 12.14
CA THR A 115 10.37 -11.62 12.51
C THR A 115 11.17 -11.34 11.25
N ASP A 116 12.42 -10.90 11.40
CA ASP A 116 13.40 -10.76 10.33
C ASP A 116 13.69 -12.07 9.59
N LYS A 117 13.42 -13.22 10.23
CA LYS A 117 13.49 -14.54 9.61
C LYS A 117 12.29 -14.92 8.75
N THR A 118 11.24 -14.11 8.75
CA THR A 118 10.02 -14.41 7.97
C THR A 118 10.24 -14.20 6.48
N TYR A 119 11.18 -13.33 6.11
CA TYR A 119 11.53 -13.06 4.71
C TYR A 119 12.98 -12.53 4.61
N PRO A 120 13.78 -13.01 3.64
CA PRO A 120 13.46 -14.08 2.67
C PRO A 120 13.28 -15.43 3.34
N TYR A 121 12.59 -16.35 2.67
CA TYR A 121 12.45 -17.72 3.17
C TYR A 121 13.78 -18.48 3.09
N PRO A 122 14.01 -19.50 3.95
CA PRO A 122 15.18 -20.33 3.84
C PRO A 122 15.19 -21.11 2.53
N ILE A 123 16.36 -21.28 1.96
CA ILE A 123 16.56 -22.21 0.84
C ILE A 123 16.47 -23.62 1.40
N PRO A 124 15.69 -24.53 0.79
CA PRO A 124 15.64 -25.92 1.23
C PRO A 124 17.05 -26.54 1.26
N GLN A 125 17.39 -27.25 2.34
CA GLN A 125 18.72 -27.85 2.49
C GLN A 125 19.06 -28.79 1.33
N SER A 126 18.06 -29.50 0.81
CA SER A 126 18.21 -30.36 -0.37
C SER A 126 18.75 -29.65 -1.60
N GLU A 127 18.37 -28.38 -1.79
CA GLU A 127 18.86 -27.57 -2.92
C GLU A 127 20.30 -27.15 -2.72
N ILE A 128 20.68 -26.78 -1.50
CA ILE A 128 22.05 -26.44 -1.13
C ILE A 128 22.97 -27.66 -1.34
N ASP A 129 22.53 -28.82 -0.87
CA ASP A 129 23.28 -30.07 -0.98
C ASP A 129 23.43 -30.52 -2.45
N TYR A 130 22.37 -30.35 -3.25
CA TYR A 130 22.36 -30.74 -4.66
C TYR A 130 23.39 -29.96 -5.49
N VAL A 131 23.59 -28.67 -5.22
CA VAL A 131 24.55 -27.85 -5.96
C VAL A 131 25.97 -27.85 -5.34
N GLY A 132 26.23 -28.74 -4.37
CA GLY A 132 27.56 -28.95 -3.83
C GLY A 132 28.21 -27.75 -3.16
N GLY A 133 27.43 -26.91 -2.49
CA GLY A 133 27.91 -25.72 -1.78
C GLY A 133 28.05 -24.44 -2.64
N ALA A 134 27.59 -24.47 -3.89
CA ALA A 134 27.54 -23.27 -4.74
C ALA A 134 26.46 -22.27 -4.27
N LEU A 135 25.47 -22.72 -3.48
CA LEU A 135 24.49 -21.88 -2.82
C LEU A 135 24.78 -21.79 -1.33
N THR A 136 24.71 -20.60 -0.80
CA THR A 136 24.74 -20.33 0.64
C THR A 136 23.32 -20.01 1.12
N GLN A 137 23.01 -20.36 2.35
CA GLN A 137 21.73 -20.05 2.97
C GLN A 137 21.52 -18.53 3.04
N ASN A 138 20.26 -18.11 2.99
CA ASN A 138 19.92 -16.72 3.23
C ASN A 138 20.32 -16.26 4.63
N ASP A 139 20.64 -14.96 4.78
CA ASP A 139 20.95 -14.39 6.08
C ASP A 139 19.82 -14.68 7.08
N ASN A 140 20.21 -14.88 8.34
CA ASN A 140 19.31 -15.22 9.47
C ASN A 140 18.83 -16.69 9.56
N TYR A 141 19.39 -17.63 8.75
CA TYR A 141 19.08 -19.05 8.82
C TYR A 141 20.35 -19.90 9.04
#